data_3bc281bb049c7549c07d4405d102e166
#
_entry.id   3bc281bb049c7549c07d4405d102e166
#
_cell.length_a   1.000
_cell.length_b   1.000
_cell.length_c   1.000
_cell.angle_alpha   90.00
_cell.angle_beta   90.00
_cell.angle_gamma   90.00
#
_symmetry.space_group_name_H-M   'P 1'
#
loop_
_entity.id
_entity.type
_entity.pdbx_description
1 polymer ?
#
loop_
_entity_poly.entity_id
_entity_poly.type
_entity_poly.pdbx_seq_one_letter_code
_entity_poly.pdbx_strand_id
1 'polypeptide(L)'
;MRLAIFGASGATGRHLLQLSLDAGHTVTVLLRSADSVSIRHPALTAVVGQFDQLATVASVVQGADAVISVLGARKGGAQTICSDAMRSIMLAMQAKGVRRLIALSAYGAAESRDASWFIRFVRMVIADRMRDKDAMEALVHSSGTDWTLVRPPALTNGEASGRYRSGTGLRPGITARLPRADLAAFILHTAESGAFIGQAPVVFT
;
A
#
# COMPACT_ATOMS: atom_id res chain seq x y z
N MET A 1 -10.82 -14.35 -1.85
CA MET A 1 -11.04 -13.01 -2.46
C MET A 1 -10.25 -12.88 -3.74
N ARG A 2 -10.65 -11.96 -4.62
CA ARG A 2 -9.88 -11.51 -5.77
C ARG A 2 -9.19 -10.20 -5.40
N LEU A 3 -7.88 -10.18 -5.38
CA LEU A 3 -7.08 -9.03 -4.96
C LEU A 3 -6.32 -8.42 -6.14
N ALA A 4 -6.42 -7.11 -6.32
CA ALA A 4 -5.59 -6.35 -7.25
C ALA A 4 -4.44 -5.70 -6.46
N ILE A 5 -3.17 -6.09 -6.71
CA ILE A 5 -2.03 -5.60 -5.93
C ILE A 5 -1.10 -4.78 -6.82
N PHE A 6 -0.91 -3.52 -6.44
CA PHE A 6 0.05 -2.60 -7.03
C PHE A 6 1.29 -2.48 -6.15
N GLY A 7 2.47 -2.68 -6.75
CA GLY A 7 3.74 -2.70 -6.03
C GLY A 7 4.18 -4.09 -5.57
N ALA A 8 3.64 -5.18 -6.12
CA ALA A 8 3.95 -6.56 -5.77
C ALA A 8 5.45 -6.93 -5.86
N SER A 9 6.22 -6.28 -6.75
CA SER A 9 7.67 -6.50 -6.88
C SER A 9 8.51 -5.76 -5.81
N GLY A 10 7.89 -4.93 -4.98
CA GLY A 10 8.54 -4.22 -3.88
C GLY A 10 8.81 -5.12 -2.67
N ALA A 11 9.61 -4.61 -1.70
CA ALA A 11 10.00 -5.38 -0.53
C ALA A 11 8.79 -5.83 0.34
N THR A 12 7.81 -4.96 0.57
CA THR A 12 6.55 -5.34 1.24
C THR A 12 5.64 -6.14 0.30
N GLY A 13 5.59 -5.74 -0.98
CA GLY A 13 4.70 -6.35 -1.96
C GLY A 13 4.97 -7.84 -2.20
N ARG A 14 6.23 -8.29 -2.12
CA ARG A 14 6.58 -9.72 -2.24
C ARG A 14 6.03 -10.55 -1.09
N HIS A 15 6.11 -10.04 0.14
CA HIS A 15 5.51 -10.70 1.30
C HIS A 15 3.97 -10.74 1.15
N LEU A 16 3.37 -9.62 0.75
CA LEU A 16 1.92 -9.54 0.57
C LEU A 16 1.44 -10.50 -0.52
N LEU A 17 2.13 -10.56 -1.66
CA LEU A 17 1.79 -11.47 -2.75
C LEU A 17 1.85 -12.93 -2.29
N GLN A 18 2.95 -13.33 -1.63
CA GLN A 18 3.10 -14.70 -1.13
C GLN A 18 1.98 -15.04 -0.14
N LEU A 19 1.77 -14.21 0.89
CA LEU A 19 0.73 -14.43 1.90
C LEU A 19 -0.66 -14.50 1.28
N SER A 20 -0.96 -13.65 0.28
CA SER A 20 -2.26 -13.68 -0.39
C SER A 20 -2.50 -14.98 -1.15
N LEU A 21 -1.48 -15.51 -1.83
CA LEU A 21 -1.58 -16.78 -2.55
C LEU A 21 -1.68 -17.96 -1.59
N ASP A 22 -0.89 -17.97 -0.51
CA ASP A 22 -0.91 -19.01 0.53
C ASP A 22 -2.26 -19.07 1.26
N ALA A 23 -2.93 -17.91 1.40
CA ALA A 23 -4.28 -17.81 1.94
C ALA A 23 -5.40 -18.20 0.93
N GLY A 24 -5.03 -18.65 -0.28
CA GLY A 24 -5.97 -19.11 -1.30
C GLY A 24 -6.69 -18.00 -2.07
N HIS A 25 -6.14 -16.77 -2.07
CA HIS A 25 -6.72 -15.68 -2.86
C HIS A 25 -6.28 -15.75 -4.32
N THR A 26 -7.15 -15.28 -5.22
CA THR A 26 -6.78 -14.98 -6.61
C THR A 26 -6.18 -13.58 -6.65
N VAL A 27 -4.98 -13.44 -7.23
CA VAL A 27 -4.24 -12.18 -7.22
C VAL A 27 -3.94 -11.73 -8.65
N THR A 28 -4.28 -10.49 -8.97
CA THR A 28 -3.83 -9.81 -10.19
C THR A 28 -2.86 -8.70 -9.82
N VAL A 29 -1.72 -8.64 -10.50
CA VAL A 29 -0.67 -7.65 -10.22
C VAL A 29 -0.31 -6.85 -11.46
N LEU A 30 -0.01 -5.55 -11.30
CA LEU A 30 0.63 -4.75 -12.34
C LEU A 30 2.15 -4.80 -12.16
N LEU A 31 2.86 -5.20 -13.20
CA LEU A 31 4.31 -5.28 -13.24
C LEU A 31 4.87 -4.46 -14.39
N ARG A 32 6.04 -3.85 -14.22
CA ARG A 32 6.76 -3.15 -15.31
C ARG A 32 7.46 -4.12 -16.26
N SER A 33 7.78 -5.33 -15.78
CA SER A 33 8.37 -6.42 -16.55
C SER A 33 7.91 -7.73 -15.92
N ALA A 34 7.68 -8.75 -16.74
CA ALA A 34 7.24 -10.08 -16.30
C ALA A 34 8.22 -10.72 -15.30
N ASP A 35 9.51 -10.44 -15.44
CA ASP A 35 10.57 -10.98 -14.59
C ASP A 35 10.70 -10.29 -13.22
N SER A 36 9.88 -9.25 -12.97
CA SER A 36 9.92 -8.50 -11.71
C SER A 36 9.45 -9.31 -10.50
N VAL A 37 8.75 -10.42 -10.74
CA VAL A 37 8.26 -11.37 -9.73
C VAL A 37 8.57 -12.79 -10.20
N SER A 38 9.25 -13.56 -9.36
CA SER A 38 9.66 -14.94 -9.65
C SER A 38 8.58 -15.98 -9.31
N ILE A 39 7.57 -15.60 -8.51
CA ILE A 39 6.49 -16.49 -8.08
C ILE A 39 5.67 -16.92 -9.31
N ARG A 40 5.47 -18.24 -9.45
CA ARG A 40 4.54 -18.84 -10.41
C ARG A 40 3.46 -19.58 -9.64
N HIS A 41 2.21 -19.18 -9.84
CA HIS A 41 1.07 -19.77 -9.12
C HIS A 41 -0.18 -19.72 -10.00
N PRO A 42 -1.04 -20.77 -10.04
CA PRO A 42 -2.25 -20.79 -10.87
C PRO A 42 -3.25 -19.67 -10.54
N ALA A 43 -3.28 -19.21 -9.30
CA ALA A 43 -4.12 -18.10 -8.85
C ALA A 43 -3.47 -16.71 -9.03
N LEU A 44 -2.30 -16.61 -9.67
CA LEU A 44 -1.62 -15.33 -9.95
C LEU A 44 -1.74 -14.97 -11.42
N THR A 45 -2.29 -13.78 -11.69
CA THR A 45 -2.28 -13.13 -13.00
C THR A 45 -1.34 -11.93 -12.98
N ALA A 46 -0.29 -11.97 -13.80
CA ALA A 46 0.66 -10.87 -13.95
C ALA A 46 0.35 -10.09 -15.24
N VAL A 47 -0.02 -8.83 -15.09
CA VAL A 47 -0.25 -7.89 -16.19
C VAL A 47 0.96 -6.98 -16.32
N VAL A 48 1.58 -6.94 -17.51
CA VAL A 48 2.72 -6.06 -17.77
C VAL A 48 2.22 -4.72 -18.31
N GLY A 49 2.66 -3.61 -17.70
CA GLY A 49 2.29 -2.26 -18.11
C GLY A 49 2.72 -1.19 -17.13
N GLN A 50 2.27 0.02 -17.39
CA GLN A 50 2.58 1.22 -16.61
C GLN A 50 1.31 1.94 -16.16
N PHE A 51 1.43 2.86 -15.21
CA PHE A 51 0.27 3.56 -14.63
C PHE A 51 -0.38 4.56 -15.57
N ASP A 52 0.31 5.06 -16.58
CA ASP A 52 -0.23 5.93 -17.62
C ASP A 52 -1.11 5.17 -18.63
N GLN A 53 -1.03 3.85 -18.66
CA GLN A 53 -1.86 2.98 -19.49
C GLN A 53 -3.16 2.63 -18.74
N LEU A 54 -4.13 3.54 -18.71
CA LEU A 54 -5.36 3.39 -17.93
C LEU A 54 -6.15 2.11 -18.24
N ALA A 55 -6.19 1.66 -19.49
CA ALA A 55 -6.84 0.40 -19.86
C ALA A 55 -6.15 -0.81 -19.19
N THR A 56 -4.83 -0.79 -19.11
CA THR A 56 -4.05 -1.84 -18.44
C THR A 56 -4.29 -1.82 -16.93
N VAL A 57 -4.29 -0.63 -16.30
CA VAL A 57 -4.63 -0.49 -14.88
C VAL A 57 -6.05 -0.97 -14.61
N ALA A 58 -7.01 -0.64 -15.47
CA ALA A 58 -8.40 -1.08 -15.37
C ALA A 58 -8.56 -2.60 -15.50
N SER A 59 -7.76 -3.27 -16.33
CA SER A 59 -7.78 -4.74 -16.43
C SER A 59 -7.28 -5.42 -15.15
N VAL A 60 -6.31 -4.81 -14.45
CA VAL A 60 -5.82 -5.31 -13.15
C VAL A 60 -6.89 -5.20 -12.07
N VAL A 61 -7.65 -4.12 -12.06
CA VAL A 61 -8.70 -3.83 -11.07
C VAL A 61 -9.98 -4.60 -11.34
N GLN A 62 -10.19 -5.03 -12.57
CA GLN A 62 -11.46 -5.63 -13.01
C GLN A 62 -11.86 -6.85 -12.19
N GLY A 63 -13.02 -6.76 -11.57
CA GLY A 63 -13.60 -7.84 -10.77
C GLY A 63 -12.88 -8.08 -9.43
N ALA A 64 -11.97 -7.19 -9.00
CA ALA A 64 -11.35 -7.30 -7.70
C ALA A 64 -12.34 -7.00 -6.58
N ASP A 65 -12.24 -7.76 -5.49
CA ASP A 65 -12.98 -7.51 -4.25
C ASP A 65 -12.30 -6.39 -3.44
N ALA A 66 -10.96 -6.28 -3.55
CA ALA A 66 -10.17 -5.22 -2.95
C ALA A 66 -8.95 -4.86 -3.81
N VAL A 67 -8.61 -3.58 -3.80
CA VAL A 67 -7.39 -3.03 -4.41
C VAL A 67 -6.40 -2.68 -3.30
N ILE A 68 -5.16 -3.14 -3.44
CA ILE A 68 -4.09 -2.91 -2.48
C ILE A 68 -2.92 -2.21 -3.17
N SER A 69 -2.53 -1.03 -2.68
CA SER A 69 -1.38 -0.29 -3.17
C SER A 69 -0.28 -0.24 -2.10
N VAL A 70 0.81 -0.96 -2.33
CA VAL A 70 2.02 -0.94 -1.48
C VAL A 70 3.18 -0.23 -2.19
N LEU A 71 2.85 0.77 -2.98
CA LEU A 71 3.83 1.59 -3.70
C LEU A 71 4.62 2.49 -2.76
N GLY A 72 5.87 2.72 -3.13
CA GLY A 72 6.77 3.64 -2.46
C GLY A 72 7.89 4.08 -3.38
N ALA A 73 8.40 5.28 -3.18
CA ALA A 73 9.50 5.82 -3.96
C ALA A 73 10.76 4.95 -3.79
N ARG A 74 11.38 4.56 -4.90
CA ARG A 74 12.69 3.90 -4.94
C ARG A 74 13.79 4.94 -5.07
N LYS A 75 15.01 4.60 -4.65
CA LYS A 75 16.19 5.45 -4.90
C LYS A 75 16.35 5.64 -6.42
N GLY A 76 16.39 6.89 -6.87
CA GLY A 76 16.47 7.22 -8.30
C GLY A 76 15.17 7.06 -9.10
N GLY A 77 14.07 6.71 -8.47
CA GLY A 77 12.75 6.63 -9.13
C GLY A 77 11.97 7.96 -9.06
N ALA A 78 10.82 8.00 -9.74
CA ALA A 78 9.93 9.16 -9.70
C ALA A 78 9.50 9.48 -8.27
N GLN A 79 9.57 10.75 -7.90
CA GLN A 79 9.27 11.23 -6.54
C GLN A 79 7.76 11.27 -6.28
N THR A 80 6.94 11.27 -7.34
CA THR A 80 5.47 11.36 -7.32
C THR A 80 4.78 10.02 -7.61
N ILE A 81 5.53 8.91 -7.51
CA ILE A 81 5.01 7.58 -7.90
C ILE A 81 3.74 7.17 -7.15
N CYS A 82 3.61 7.54 -5.87
CA CYS A 82 2.44 7.13 -5.09
C CYS A 82 1.20 7.92 -5.48
N SER A 83 1.32 9.23 -5.65
CA SER A 83 0.20 10.10 -6.03
C SER A 83 -0.21 9.90 -7.50
N ASP A 84 0.75 9.77 -8.42
CA ASP A 84 0.45 9.57 -9.85
C ASP A 84 -0.20 8.20 -10.09
N ALA A 85 0.36 7.14 -9.51
CA ALA A 85 -0.25 5.81 -9.60
C ALA A 85 -1.65 5.78 -8.95
N MET A 86 -1.83 6.47 -7.82
CA MET A 86 -3.12 6.51 -7.13
C MET A 86 -4.21 7.14 -7.99
N ARG A 87 -3.92 8.21 -8.75
CA ARG A 87 -4.88 8.78 -9.71
C ARG A 87 -5.38 7.74 -10.71
N SER A 88 -4.45 7.01 -11.32
CA SER A 88 -4.80 5.97 -12.31
C SER A 88 -5.57 4.81 -11.69
N ILE A 89 -5.17 4.38 -10.49
CA ILE A 89 -5.85 3.31 -9.73
C ILE A 89 -7.29 3.73 -9.41
N MET A 90 -7.49 4.94 -8.90
CA MET A 90 -8.83 5.44 -8.54
C MET A 90 -9.76 5.57 -9.75
N LEU A 91 -9.25 6.08 -10.88
CA LEU A 91 -10.01 6.12 -12.13
C LEU A 91 -10.43 4.73 -12.59
N ALA A 92 -9.51 3.75 -12.50
CA ALA A 92 -9.79 2.36 -12.82
C ALA A 92 -10.82 1.75 -11.85
N MET A 93 -10.70 2.00 -10.56
CA MET A 93 -11.65 1.54 -9.53
C MET A 93 -13.06 2.09 -9.79
N GLN A 94 -13.16 3.38 -10.07
CA GLN A 94 -14.43 4.03 -10.43
C GLN A 94 -15.04 3.41 -11.67
N ALA A 95 -14.27 3.25 -12.74
CA ALA A 95 -14.74 2.66 -14.00
C ALA A 95 -15.18 1.20 -13.86
N LYS A 96 -14.63 0.45 -12.90
CA LYS A 96 -14.93 -0.96 -12.66
C LYS A 96 -15.85 -1.23 -11.47
N GLY A 97 -16.33 -0.18 -10.79
CA GLY A 97 -17.23 -0.30 -9.65
C GLY A 97 -16.57 -0.93 -8.39
N VAL A 98 -15.24 -0.94 -8.30
CA VAL A 98 -14.51 -1.49 -7.13
C VAL A 98 -14.37 -0.41 -6.08
N ARG A 99 -14.79 -0.69 -4.85
CA ARG A 99 -14.83 0.32 -3.78
C ARG A 99 -13.72 0.16 -2.73
N ARG A 100 -13.33 -1.07 -2.38
CA ARG A 100 -12.38 -1.34 -1.30
C ARG A 100 -10.95 -1.01 -1.72
N LEU A 101 -10.32 -0.05 -1.04
CA LEU A 101 -8.93 0.39 -1.28
C LEU A 101 -8.12 0.32 0.01
N ILE A 102 -6.98 -0.37 0.00
CA ILE A 102 -5.99 -0.30 1.06
C ILE A 102 -4.71 0.29 0.47
N ALA A 103 -4.24 1.41 1.01
CA ALA A 103 -3.03 2.06 0.51
C ALA A 103 -1.99 2.22 1.61
N LEU A 104 -0.75 1.84 1.27
CA LEU A 104 0.40 2.03 2.15
C LEU A 104 0.84 3.50 2.12
N SER A 105 0.69 4.16 3.26
CA SER A 105 1.22 5.49 3.52
C SER A 105 2.46 5.44 4.44
N ALA A 106 2.64 6.42 5.30
CA ALA A 106 3.71 6.49 6.29
C ALA A 106 3.25 7.27 7.52
N TYR A 107 3.71 6.89 8.70
CA TYR A 107 3.56 7.72 9.87
C TYR A 107 4.33 9.04 9.69
N GLY A 108 3.68 10.13 9.96
CA GLY A 108 4.16 11.47 9.63
C GLY A 108 3.53 12.06 8.36
N ALA A 109 2.68 11.35 7.63
CA ALA A 109 1.88 11.92 6.54
C ALA A 109 0.60 12.59 7.07
N ALA A 110 0.06 13.53 6.31
CA ALA A 110 -1.18 14.27 6.57
C ALA A 110 -1.33 14.71 8.04
N GLU A 111 -2.34 14.25 8.75
CA GLU A 111 -2.64 14.67 10.13
C GLU A 111 -1.54 14.28 11.14
N SER A 112 -0.71 13.27 10.83
CA SER A 112 0.39 12.85 11.69
C SER A 112 1.69 13.64 11.49
N ARG A 113 1.71 14.63 10.60
CA ARG A 113 2.92 15.41 10.24
C ARG A 113 3.55 16.17 11.41
N ASP A 114 2.76 16.61 12.34
CA ASP A 114 3.19 17.41 13.50
C ASP A 114 3.17 16.61 14.81
N ALA A 115 3.14 15.28 14.74
CA ALA A 115 3.03 14.39 15.90
C ALA A 115 4.18 14.56 16.90
N SER A 116 5.39 14.92 16.44
CA SER A 116 6.55 15.24 17.30
C SER A 116 7.61 16.03 16.52
N TRP A 117 8.55 16.67 17.26
CA TRP A 117 9.71 17.33 16.67
C TRP A 117 10.56 16.35 15.83
N PHE A 118 10.66 15.09 16.26
CA PHE A 118 11.36 14.04 15.53
C PHE A 118 10.70 13.75 14.18
N ILE A 119 9.37 13.65 14.14
CA ILE A 119 8.65 13.48 12.87
C ILE A 119 8.86 14.66 11.93
N ARG A 120 8.86 15.88 12.46
CA ARG A 120 9.18 17.08 11.66
C ARG A 120 10.58 17.01 11.08
N PHE A 121 11.57 16.58 11.86
CA PHE A 121 12.93 16.37 11.38
C PHE A 121 13.01 15.27 10.30
N VAL A 122 12.40 14.10 10.53
CA VAL A 122 12.34 13.02 9.53
C VAL A 122 11.70 13.52 8.24
N ARG A 123 10.59 14.24 8.33
CA ARG A 123 9.92 14.84 7.16
C ARG A 123 10.82 15.79 6.37
N MET A 124 11.67 16.54 7.03
CA MET A 124 12.64 17.41 6.37
C MET A 124 13.68 16.60 5.59
N VAL A 125 14.19 15.51 6.17
CA VAL A 125 15.20 14.64 5.53
C VAL A 125 14.66 13.88 4.31
N ILE A 126 13.38 13.45 4.34
CA ILE A 126 12.74 12.71 3.25
C ILE A 126 11.56 13.50 2.65
N ALA A 127 11.72 14.81 2.52
CA ALA A 127 10.64 15.75 2.21
C ALA A 127 9.84 15.37 0.96
N ASP A 128 10.52 14.99 -0.13
CA ASP A 128 9.85 14.65 -1.40
C ASP A 128 8.95 13.42 -1.25
N ARG A 129 9.44 12.38 -0.53
CA ARG A 129 8.64 11.17 -0.27
C ARG A 129 7.42 11.47 0.60
N MET A 130 7.57 12.35 1.58
CA MET A 130 6.46 12.74 2.45
C MET A 130 5.44 13.59 1.72
N ARG A 131 5.89 14.51 0.83
CA ARG A 131 5.00 15.29 -0.04
C ARG A 131 4.18 14.40 -0.96
N ASP A 132 4.79 13.37 -1.56
CA ASP A 132 4.10 12.40 -2.40
C ASP A 132 3.04 11.60 -1.60
N LYS A 133 3.38 11.21 -0.36
CA LYS A 133 2.40 10.55 0.53
C LYS A 133 1.26 11.47 0.94
N ASP A 134 1.54 12.72 1.27
CA ASP A 134 0.51 13.72 1.58
C ASP A 134 -0.44 13.92 0.38
N ALA A 135 0.12 14.05 -0.84
CA ALA A 135 -0.66 14.20 -2.06
C ALA A 135 -1.50 12.94 -2.37
N MET A 136 -0.92 11.76 -2.18
CA MET A 136 -1.62 10.49 -2.33
C MET A 136 -2.79 10.38 -1.33
N GLU A 137 -2.58 10.71 -0.07
CA GLU A 137 -3.64 10.64 0.94
C GLU A 137 -4.77 11.64 0.66
N ALA A 138 -4.46 12.86 0.23
CA ALA A 138 -5.46 13.84 -0.18
C ALA A 138 -6.36 13.32 -1.31
N LEU A 139 -5.80 12.63 -2.31
CA LEU A 139 -6.56 11.97 -3.35
C LEU A 139 -7.48 10.88 -2.80
N VAL A 140 -6.94 10.03 -1.91
CA VAL A 140 -7.71 8.92 -1.31
C VAL A 140 -8.86 9.44 -0.48
N HIS A 141 -8.66 10.48 0.34
CA HIS A 141 -9.73 11.10 1.16
C HIS A 141 -10.88 11.64 0.32
N SER A 142 -10.61 12.15 -0.90
CA SER A 142 -11.62 12.68 -1.81
C SER A 142 -12.25 11.64 -2.75
N SER A 143 -11.83 10.36 -2.66
CA SER A 143 -12.14 9.35 -3.69
C SER A 143 -13.54 8.74 -3.61
N GLY A 144 -14.24 8.86 -2.49
CA GLY A 144 -15.50 8.15 -2.24
C GLY A 144 -15.36 6.62 -2.17
N THR A 145 -14.13 6.10 -2.08
CA THR A 145 -13.85 4.66 -1.90
C THR A 145 -13.97 4.24 -0.43
N ASP A 146 -14.09 2.94 -0.19
CA ASP A 146 -14.01 2.34 1.15
C ASP A 146 -12.53 2.15 1.50
N TRP A 147 -11.84 3.26 1.75
CA TRP A 147 -10.39 3.30 1.87
C TRP A 147 -9.87 2.96 3.27
N THR A 148 -8.63 2.46 3.33
CA THR A 148 -7.79 2.39 4.54
C THR A 148 -6.38 2.86 4.19
N LEU A 149 -5.83 3.79 4.97
CA LEU A 149 -4.46 4.31 4.79
C LEU A 149 -3.56 3.75 5.89
N VAL A 150 -2.74 2.77 5.58
CA VAL A 150 -1.86 2.13 6.57
C VAL A 150 -0.60 2.98 6.75
N ARG A 151 -0.35 3.44 7.98
CA ARG A 151 0.73 4.37 8.34
C ARG A 151 1.78 3.72 9.25
N PRO A 152 2.69 2.90 8.73
CA PRO A 152 3.80 2.40 9.53
C PRO A 152 4.86 3.49 9.74
N PRO A 153 5.65 3.44 10.86
CA PRO A 153 6.86 4.23 11.02
C PRO A 153 8.00 3.68 10.15
N ALA A 154 9.17 3.41 10.70
CA ALA A 154 10.29 2.81 9.97
C ALA A 154 10.04 1.32 9.66
N LEU A 155 10.31 0.91 8.43
CA LEU A 155 10.17 -0.49 7.99
C LEU A 155 11.52 -1.22 8.01
N THR A 156 11.51 -2.47 8.49
CA THR A 156 12.68 -3.36 8.51
C THR A 156 12.48 -4.59 7.62
N ASN A 157 13.57 -5.30 7.32
CA ASN A 157 13.55 -6.56 6.56
C ASN A 157 13.62 -7.81 7.48
N GLY A 158 13.39 -7.64 8.78
CA GLY A 158 13.34 -8.76 9.71
C GLY A 158 12.19 -9.73 9.42
N GLU A 159 12.27 -10.90 10.03
CA GLU A 159 11.22 -11.91 10.00
C GLU A 159 9.92 -11.38 10.61
N ALA A 160 8.80 -12.00 10.26
CA ALA A 160 7.52 -11.68 10.88
C ALA A 160 7.57 -12.01 12.38
N SER A 161 7.21 -11.04 13.20
CA SER A 161 7.11 -11.25 14.64
C SER A 161 5.73 -11.72 15.09
N GLY A 162 4.71 -11.45 14.29
CA GLY A 162 3.31 -11.61 14.66
C GLY A 162 2.85 -10.73 15.82
N ARG A 163 3.73 -9.85 16.31
CA ARG A 163 3.51 -9.01 17.50
C ARG A 163 3.60 -7.56 17.11
N TYR A 164 2.48 -6.96 16.74
CA TYR A 164 2.41 -5.55 16.44
C TYR A 164 1.15 -4.93 17.06
N ARG A 165 1.21 -3.64 17.29
CA ARG A 165 0.06 -2.82 17.70
C ARG A 165 -0.46 -2.11 16.48
N SER A 166 -1.79 -2.04 16.35
CA SER A 166 -2.45 -1.30 15.28
C SER A 166 -3.65 -0.52 15.83
N GLY A 167 -3.90 0.64 15.25
CA GLY A 167 -5.06 1.45 15.63
C GLY A 167 -4.90 2.90 15.20
N THR A 168 -6.03 3.62 15.24
CA THR A 168 -6.08 5.07 15.02
C THR A 168 -5.64 5.80 16.30
N GLY A 169 -4.95 6.94 16.14
CA GLY A 169 -4.51 7.75 17.29
C GLY A 169 -3.30 7.21 18.05
N LEU A 170 -2.73 6.06 17.66
CA LEU A 170 -1.50 5.57 18.25
C LEU A 170 -0.32 6.47 17.89
N ARG A 171 0.56 6.69 18.88
CA ARG A 171 1.78 7.48 18.73
C ARG A 171 3.00 6.60 18.92
N PRO A 172 3.65 6.13 17.84
CA PRO A 172 4.87 5.34 17.93
C PRO A 172 6.02 6.17 18.51
N GLY A 173 6.84 5.54 19.34
CA GLY A 173 8.09 6.13 19.81
C GLY A 173 9.13 6.29 18.70
N ILE A 174 10.24 6.97 18.99
CA ILE A 174 11.31 7.24 18.01
C ILE A 174 11.95 5.95 17.46
N THR A 175 11.99 4.90 18.27
CA THR A 175 12.55 3.60 17.90
C THR A 175 11.54 2.65 17.28
N ALA A 176 10.27 3.03 17.20
CA ALA A 176 9.21 2.17 16.69
C ALA A 176 9.50 1.77 15.24
N ARG A 177 9.33 0.48 14.96
CA ARG A 177 9.63 -0.15 13.67
C ARG A 177 8.52 -1.14 13.34
N LEU A 178 8.55 -1.64 12.12
CA LEU A 178 7.67 -2.73 11.70
C LEU A 178 8.38 -3.59 10.66
N PRO A 179 8.51 -4.90 10.84
CA PRO A 179 8.91 -5.82 9.79
C PRO A 179 7.95 -5.74 8.60
N ARG A 180 8.49 -5.76 7.38
CA ARG A 180 7.66 -5.73 6.17
C ARG A 180 6.75 -6.96 6.04
N ALA A 181 7.16 -8.07 6.60
CA ALA A 181 6.34 -9.27 6.67
C ALA A 181 5.11 -9.07 7.58
N ASP A 182 5.27 -8.46 8.76
CA ASP A 182 4.14 -8.10 9.64
C ASP A 182 3.23 -7.05 8.99
N LEU A 183 3.80 -6.07 8.30
CA LEU A 183 3.02 -5.08 7.55
C LEU A 183 2.17 -5.75 6.46
N ALA A 184 2.75 -6.70 5.73
CA ALA A 184 2.03 -7.45 4.70
C ALA A 184 0.87 -8.26 5.30
N ALA A 185 1.10 -8.94 6.42
CA ALA A 185 0.07 -9.69 7.14
C ALA A 185 -1.05 -8.77 7.64
N PHE A 186 -0.72 -7.61 8.21
CA PHE A 186 -1.71 -6.62 8.63
C PHE A 186 -2.56 -6.10 7.46
N ILE A 187 -1.92 -5.79 6.32
CA ILE A 187 -2.61 -5.30 5.12
C ILE A 187 -3.57 -6.36 4.58
N LEU A 188 -3.14 -7.62 4.49
CA LEU A 188 -3.98 -8.72 4.04
C LEU A 188 -5.17 -8.92 4.98
N HIS A 189 -4.94 -9.01 6.30
CA HIS A 189 -6.00 -9.12 7.29
C HIS A 189 -7.00 -7.96 7.21
N THR A 190 -6.53 -6.73 6.96
CA THR A 190 -7.38 -5.55 6.77
C THR A 190 -8.26 -5.66 5.52
N ALA A 191 -7.75 -6.29 4.46
CA ALA A 191 -8.54 -6.55 3.25
C ALA A 191 -9.62 -7.61 3.50
N GLU A 192 -9.28 -8.68 4.20
CA GLU A 192 -10.18 -9.80 4.50
C GLU A 192 -11.29 -9.44 5.48
N SER A 193 -10.94 -8.74 6.56
CA SER A 193 -11.87 -8.38 7.64
C SER A 193 -12.74 -7.15 7.35
N GLY A 194 -12.38 -6.34 6.34
CA GLY A 194 -13.02 -5.04 6.11
C GLY A 194 -12.75 -4.03 7.23
N ALA A 195 -11.76 -4.25 8.07
CA ALA A 195 -11.42 -3.34 9.16
C ALA A 195 -10.89 -1.98 8.66
N PHE A 196 -11.00 -0.96 9.50
CA PHE A 196 -10.45 0.37 9.29
C PHE A 196 -10.95 1.11 8.02
N ILE A 197 -12.18 0.85 7.55
CA ILE A 197 -12.79 1.61 6.46
C ILE A 197 -12.92 3.08 6.88
N GLY A 198 -12.48 4.01 6.04
CA GLY A 198 -12.45 5.44 6.30
C GLY A 198 -11.43 5.85 7.36
N GLN A 199 -10.43 5.03 7.65
CA GLN A 199 -9.48 5.25 8.73
C GLN A 199 -8.03 5.10 8.29
N ALA A 200 -7.12 5.73 9.07
CA ALA A 200 -5.69 5.70 8.85
C ALA A 200 -4.94 5.08 10.06
N PRO A 201 -4.98 3.74 10.23
CA PRO A 201 -4.31 3.08 11.35
C PRO A 201 -2.79 3.22 11.27
N VAL A 202 -2.18 3.47 12.43
CA VAL A 202 -0.73 3.34 12.66
C VAL A 202 -0.44 1.90 13.07
N VAL A 203 0.64 1.31 12.53
CA VAL A 203 1.02 -0.10 12.80
C VAL A 203 2.50 -0.18 13.10
N PHE A 204 2.87 -0.71 14.27
CA PHE A 204 4.26 -0.83 14.72
C PHE A 204 4.47 -1.88 15.81
N THR A 205 5.71 -2.32 15.99
CA THR A 205 6.18 -3.17 17.10
C THR A 205 6.82 -2.35 18.18
#